data_d122a5f4fc0992d626c72d59f9fa819f
#
_entry.id   d122a5f4fc0992d626c72d59f9fa819f
#
_cell.length_a   1.000
_cell.length_b   1.000
_cell.length_c   1.000
_cell.angle_alpha   90.00
_cell.angle_beta   90.00
_cell.angle_gamma   90.00
#
_symmetry.space_group_name_H-M   'P 1'
#
loop_
_entity.id
_entity.type
_entity.pdbx_description
1 polymer ?
#
loop_
_entity_poly.entity_id
_entity_poly.type
_entity_poly.pdbx_seq_one_letter_code
_entity_poly.pdbx_strand_id
1 'polypeptide(L)'
;MSQKKQLKNPTLAMWLSIIPGLGQFYNGQKVKAGLLLGVFLLEIVELVTFGIPAMVGLITLGSTPVIDHSLFLLIKGSMQLIIFVLMAIIHAVSMSDAKNTARLINDGQKVPMTAKETLETIYEKGFPYLLI
;
A
#
# COMPACT_ATOMS: atom_id res chain seq x y z
N MET A 1 14.96 -28.52 -23.97
CA MET A 1 13.57 -28.01 -23.92
C MET A 1 13.61 -26.57 -23.46
N SER A 2 13.38 -25.61 -24.37
CA SER A 2 13.28 -24.18 -23.97
C SER A 2 11.98 -24.00 -23.22
N GLN A 3 12.06 -23.73 -21.91
CA GLN A 3 10.86 -23.34 -21.15
C GLN A 3 10.34 -22.03 -21.73
N LYS A 4 9.14 -22.04 -22.30
CA LYS A 4 8.43 -20.83 -22.73
C LYS A 4 8.32 -19.91 -21.51
N LYS A 5 9.08 -18.81 -21.51
CA LYS A 5 9.01 -17.77 -20.47
C LYS A 5 7.56 -17.24 -20.42
N GLN A 6 6.87 -17.53 -19.33
CA GLN A 6 5.48 -17.10 -19.18
C GLN A 6 5.47 -15.58 -18.94
N LEU A 7 5.00 -14.84 -19.93
CA LEU A 7 4.89 -13.38 -19.85
C LEU A 7 3.89 -12.97 -18.77
N LYS A 8 4.24 -11.98 -17.98
CA LYS A 8 3.35 -11.36 -16.98
C LYS A 8 2.45 -10.33 -17.65
N ASN A 9 1.20 -10.25 -17.25
CA ASN A 9 0.31 -9.19 -17.70
C ASN A 9 0.44 -7.95 -16.77
N PRO A 10 1.03 -6.82 -17.26
CA PRO A 10 1.25 -5.64 -16.42
C PRO A 10 -0.05 -4.99 -15.92
N THR A 11 -1.11 -5.03 -16.76
CA THR A 11 -2.41 -4.46 -16.39
C THR A 11 -3.07 -5.30 -15.29
N LEU A 12 -2.98 -6.63 -15.39
CA LEU A 12 -3.49 -7.51 -14.34
C LEU A 12 -2.72 -7.31 -13.03
N ALA A 13 -1.39 -7.21 -13.08
CA ALA A 13 -0.57 -6.92 -11.90
C ALA A 13 -0.99 -5.61 -11.22
N MET A 14 -1.23 -4.57 -12.01
CA MET A 14 -1.71 -3.28 -11.52
C MET A 14 -3.05 -3.42 -10.80
N TRP A 15 -4.05 -4.04 -11.45
CA TRP A 15 -5.39 -4.17 -10.87
C TRP A 15 -5.43 -5.06 -9.63
N LEU A 16 -4.64 -6.12 -9.59
CA LEU A 16 -4.49 -6.93 -8.37
C LEU A 16 -3.96 -6.10 -7.20
N SER A 17 -3.14 -5.08 -7.45
CA SER A 17 -2.59 -4.20 -6.41
C SER A 17 -3.56 -3.13 -5.89
N ILE A 18 -4.84 -3.17 -6.25
CA ILE A 18 -5.91 -2.48 -5.50
C ILE A 18 -5.87 -2.96 -4.03
N ILE A 19 -5.60 -4.24 -3.82
CA ILE A 19 -5.17 -4.73 -2.50
C ILE A 19 -3.64 -4.73 -2.53
N PRO A 20 -2.97 -3.82 -1.78
CA PRO A 20 -1.51 -3.72 -1.79
C PRO A 20 -0.84 -5.06 -1.50
N GLY A 21 0.12 -5.42 -2.34
CA GLY A 21 0.84 -6.69 -2.25
C GLY A 21 0.37 -7.78 -3.21
N LEU A 22 -0.91 -7.83 -3.63
CA LEU A 22 -1.38 -8.90 -4.52
C LEU A 22 -0.73 -8.86 -5.92
N GLY A 23 -0.51 -7.68 -6.48
CA GLY A 23 0.20 -7.55 -7.75
C GLY A 23 1.67 -7.94 -7.66
N GLN A 24 2.33 -7.63 -6.56
CA GLN A 24 3.69 -8.07 -6.27
C GLN A 24 3.74 -9.60 -6.08
N PHE A 25 2.73 -10.17 -5.43
CA PHE A 25 2.60 -11.63 -5.31
C PHE A 25 2.45 -12.30 -6.68
N TYR A 26 1.58 -11.74 -7.54
CA TYR A 26 1.44 -12.18 -8.94
C TYR A 26 2.78 -12.12 -9.70
N ASN A 27 3.59 -11.10 -9.46
CA ASN A 27 4.92 -10.94 -10.06
C ASN A 27 5.97 -11.90 -9.46
N GLY A 28 5.67 -12.57 -8.34
CA GLY A 28 6.58 -13.50 -7.65
C GLY A 28 7.40 -12.86 -6.52
N GLN A 29 7.22 -11.58 -6.24
CA GLN A 29 7.92 -10.83 -5.18
C GLN A 29 7.28 -11.09 -3.81
N LYS A 30 7.36 -12.32 -3.31
CA LYS A 30 6.63 -12.77 -2.10
C LYS A 30 6.91 -11.93 -0.86
N VAL A 31 8.17 -11.50 -0.65
CA VAL A 31 8.55 -10.70 0.54
C VAL A 31 7.94 -9.30 0.46
N LYS A 32 8.09 -8.63 -0.67
CA LYS A 32 7.50 -7.31 -0.90
C LYS A 32 5.96 -7.38 -0.80
N ALA A 33 5.37 -8.43 -1.36
CA ALA A 33 3.95 -8.69 -1.27
C ALA A 33 3.47 -8.82 0.20
N GLY A 34 4.19 -9.61 1.01
CA GLY A 34 3.86 -9.80 2.43
C GLY A 34 3.96 -8.51 3.24
N LEU A 35 5.00 -7.70 2.99
CA LEU A 35 5.15 -6.40 3.65
C LEU A 35 4.01 -5.43 3.31
N LEU A 36 3.68 -5.29 2.02
CA LEU A 36 2.60 -4.41 1.58
C LEU A 36 1.23 -4.88 2.08
N LEU A 37 0.98 -6.20 2.06
CA LEU A 37 -0.25 -6.77 2.58
C LEU A 37 -0.35 -6.58 4.11
N GLY A 38 0.76 -6.70 4.83
CA GLY A 38 0.82 -6.43 6.27
C GLY A 38 0.47 -4.97 6.60
N VAL A 39 1.04 -4.01 5.86
CA VAL A 39 0.67 -2.59 5.98
C VAL A 39 -0.81 -2.40 5.71
N PHE A 40 -1.34 -2.97 4.64
CA PHE A 40 -2.77 -2.87 4.30
C PHE A 40 -3.70 -3.43 5.39
N LEU A 41 -3.32 -4.55 6.02
CA LEU A 41 -4.09 -5.10 7.13
C LEU A 41 -4.06 -4.16 8.36
N LEU A 42 -2.92 -3.54 8.65
CA LEU A 42 -2.82 -2.52 9.71
C LEU A 42 -3.68 -1.29 9.39
N GLU A 43 -3.72 -0.86 8.13
CA GLU A 43 -4.60 0.22 7.66
C GLU A 43 -6.08 -0.11 7.89
N ILE A 44 -6.51 -1.35 7.62
CA ILE A 44 -7.90 -1.78 7.89
C ILE A 44 -8.19 -1.73 9.39
N VAL A 45 -7.29 -2.23 10.23
CA VAL A 45 -7.46 -2.19 11.68
C VAL A 45 -7.54 -0.74 12.17
N GLU A 46 -6.66 0.13 11.70
CA GLU A 46 -6.65 1.56 12.02
C GLU A 46 -7.98 2.22 11.60
N LEU A 47 -8.41 1.98 10.37
CA LEU A 47 -9.65 2.53 9.83
C LEU A 47 -10.86 2.15 10.69
N VAL A 48 -10.98 0.88 11.07
CA VAL A 48 -12.13 0.39 11.85
C VAL A 48 -12.09 0.89 13.30
N THR A 49 -10.90 0.90 13.92
CA THR A 49 -10.75 1.24 15.35
C THR A 49 -10.71 2.74 15.62
N PHE A 50 -10.11 3.51 14.73
CA PHE A 50 -9.89 4.94 14.91
C PHE A 50 -10.49 5.80 13.80
N GLY A 51 -10.36 5.38 12.54
CA GLY A 51 -10.75 6.15 11.38
C GLY A 51 -12.25 6.41 11.31
N ILE A 52 -13.08 5.35 11.36
CA ILE A 52 -14.54 5.49 11.30
C ILE A 52 -15.05 6.29 12.51
N PRO A 53 -14.68 5.99 13.77
CA PRO A 53 -15.09 6.81 14.92
C PRO A 53 -14.65 8.28 14.82
N ALA A 54 -13.45 8.56 14.32
CA ALA A 54 -12.98 9.94 14.14
C ALA A 54 -13.80 10.70 13.09
N MET A 55 -14.14 10.05 11.96
CA MET A 55 -14.96 10.64 10.91
C MET A 55 -16.42 10.86 11.37
N VAL A 56 -17.00 9.91 12.08
CA VAL A 56 -18.34 10.08 12.70
C VAL A 56 -18.32 11.23 13.67
N GLY A 57 -17.30 11.34 14.54
CA GLY A 57 -17.14 12.44 15.48
C GLY A 57 -17.04 13.80 14.76
N LEU A 58 -16.31 13.88 13.65
CA LEU A 58 -16.19 15.10 12.85
C LEU A 58 -17.53 15.52 12.22
N ILE A 59 -18.28 14.58 11.67
CA ILE A 59 -19.59 14.85 11.03
C ILE A 59 -20.62 15.29 12.07
N THR A 60 -20.58 14.73 13.30
CA THR A 60 -21.54 15.05 14.37
C THR A 60 -21.14 16.27 15.20
N LEU A 61 -20.00 16.90 14.92
CA LEU A 61 -19.47 18.05 15.68
C LEU A 61 -20.46 19.21 15.79
N GLY A 62 -21.24 19.47 14.74
CA GLY A 62 -22.25 20.54 14.71
C GLY A 62 -23.56 20.23 15.44
N SER A 63 -23.76 18.97 15.86
CA SER A 63 -25.00 18.50 16.51
C SER A 63 -24.85 18.29 18.03
N THR A 64 -23.65 18.42 18.58
CA THR A 64 -23.39 18.26 20.02
C THR A 64 -23.15 19.61 20.71
N PRO A 65 -23.87 19.93 21.80
CA PRO A 65 -23.75 21.22 22.48
C PRO A 65 -22.51 21.36 23.38
N VAL A 66 -21.60 20.38 23.39
CA VAL A 66 -20.47 20.33 24.33
C VAL A 66 -19.21 20.91 23.69
N ILE A 67 -18.89 22.13 24.05
CA ILE A 67 -17.76 22.92 23.54
C ILE A 67 -16.38 22.29 23.87
N ASP A 68 -16.27 21.59 24.98
CA ASP A 68 -14.97 21.08 25.48
C ASP A 68 -14.34 19.94 24.65
N HIS A 69 -15.12 19.22 23.85
CA HIS A 69 -14.62 18.13 23.02
C HIS A 69 -14.47 18.49 21.54
N SER A 70 -14.92 19.66 21.12
CA SER A 70 -14.95 20.08 19.71
C SER A 70 -13.55 20.18 19.11
N LEU A 71 -12.61 20.77 19.83
CA LEU A 71 -11.21 20.93 19.36
C LEU A 71 -10.52 19.55 19.23
N PHE A 72 -10.75 18.65 20.19
CA PHE A 72 -10.20 17.29 20.15
C PHE A 72 -10.72 16.49 18.95
N LEU A 73 -12.03 16.57 18.66
CA LEU A 73 -12.65 15.92 17.50
C LEU A 73 -12.15 16.52 16.17
N LEU A 74 -11.96 17.83 16.10
CA LEU A 74 -11.37 18.49 14.93
C LEU A 74 -9.95 18.01 14.66
N ILE A 75 -9.10 17.94 15.70
CA ILE A 75 -7.74 17.46 15.58
C ILE A 75 -7.73 15.99 15.11
N LYS A 76 -8.51 15.12 15.76
CA LYS A 76 -8.61 13.70 15.37
C LYS A 76 -9.08 13.52 13.93
N GLY A 77 -10.13 14.23 13.53
CA GLY A 77 -10.67 14.17 12.17
C GLY A 77 -9.68 14.68 11.12
N SER A 78 -8.96 15.76 11.43
CA SER A 78 -7.92 16.29 10.53
C SER A 78 -6.75 15.33 10.37
N MET A 79 -6.28 14.70 11.45
CA MET A 79 -5.24 13.67 11.40
C MET A 79 -5.70 12.48 10.56
N GLN A 80 -6.97 12.06 10.71
CA GLN A 80 -7.53 10.96 9.93
C GLN A 80 -7.57 11.26 8.43
N LEU A 81 -7.88 12.49 8.03
CA LEU A 81 -7.82 12.90 6.62
C LEU A 81 -6.40 12.78 6.05
N ILE A 82 -5.39 13.17 6.83
CA ILE A 82 -3.98 13.03 6.43
C ILE A 82 -3.63 11.54 6.23
N ILE A 83 -4.05 10.67 7.15
CA ILE A 83 -3.83 9.23 7.04
C ILE A 83 -4.47 8.68 5.75
N PHE A 84 -5.70 9.06 5.43
CA PHE A 84 -6.37 8.64 4.19
C PHE A 84 -5.61 9.08 2.93
N VAL A 85 -5.06 10.28 2.91
CA VAL A 85 -4.24 10.75 1.79
C VAL A 85 -2.97 9.89 1.65
N LEU A 86 -2.29 9.60 2.76
CA LEU A 86 -1.11 8.75 2.76
C LEU A 86 -1.43 7.32 2.29
N MET A 87 -2.54 6.73 2.75
CA MET A 87 -3.03 5.43 2.30
C MET A 87 -3.27 5.43 0.78
N ALA A 88 -3.96 6.43 0.24
CA ALA A 88 -4.21 6.55 -1.19
C ALA A 88 -2.90 6.63 -2.00
N ILE A 89 -1.89 7.32 -1.50
CA ILE A 89 -0.55 7.39 -2.12
C ILE A 89 0.10 6.01 -2.11
N ILE A 90 0.09 5.28 -1.00
CA ILE A 90 0.66 3.93 -0.88
C ILE A 90 -0.02 2.98 -1.88
N HIS A 91 -1.35 3.04 -2.00
CA HIS A 91 -2.09 2.23 -2.98
C HIS A 91 -1.69 2.55 -4.42
N ALA A 92 -1.67 3.84 -4.79
CA ALA A 92 -1.28 4.28 -6.14
C ALA A 92 0.14 3.85 -6.50
N VAL A 93 1.08 3.98 -5.55
CA VAL A 93 2.47 3.56 -5.72
C VAL A 93 2.56 2.04 -5.85
N SER A 94 1.85 1.27 -5.01
CA SER A 94 1.80 -0.20 -5.09
C SER A 94 1.29 -0.69 -6.45
N MET A 95 0.25 -0.06 -6.99
CA MET A 95 -0.30 -0.38 -8.31
C MET A 95 0.70 -0.08 -9.44
N SER A 96 1.35 1.09 -9.38
CA SER A 96 2.36 1.50 -10.37
C SER A 96 3.56 0.57 -10.35
N ASP A 97 4.08 0.26 -9.16
CA ASP A 97 5.19 -0.66 -8.95
C ASP A 97 4.90 -2.06 -9.51
N ALA A 98 3.74 -2.63 -9.19
CA ALA A 98 3.36 -3.95 -9.68
C ALA A 98 3.31 -4.01 -11.21
N LYS A 99 2.76 -2.97 -11.86
CA LYS A 99 2.72 -2.83 -13.31
C LYS A 99 4.12 -2.75 -13.91
N ASN A 100 4.98 -1.90 -13.36
CA ASN A 100 6.33 -1.71 -13.85
C ASN A 100 7.18 -2.97 -13.63
N THR A 101 7.07 -3.61 -12.49
CA THR A 101 7.75 -4.89 -12.20
C THR A 101 7.36 -5.96 -13.22
N ALA A 102 6.08 -6.09 -13.58
CA ALA A 102 5.65 -7.04 -14.60
C ALA A 102 6.29 -6.75 -15.97
N ARG A 103 6.46 -5.48 -16.34
CA ARG A 103 7.17 -5.09 -17.57
C ARG A 103 8.64 -5.46 -17.52
N LEU A 104 9.33 -5.11 -16.43
CA LEU A 104 10.74 -5.44 -16.22
C LEU A 104 11.00 -6.94 -16.32
N ILE A 105 10.12 -7.77 -15.74
CA ILE A 105 10.19 -9.23 -15.86
C ILE A 105 10.06 -9.68 -17.31
N ASN A 106 9.13 -9.09 -18.06
CA ASN A 106 8.93 -9.43 -19.47
C ASN A 106 10.14 -9.04 -20.32
N ASP A 107 10.77 -7.90 -20.02
CA ASP A 107 11.98 -7.39 -20.69
C ASP A 107 13.23 -8.17 -20.28
N GLY A 108 13.10 -9.15 -19.40
CA GLY A 108 14.23 -9.99 -18.94
C GLY A 108 15.12 -9.33 -17.92
N GLN A 109 14.69 -8.21 -17.34
CA GLN A 109 15.45 -7.52 -16.30
C GLN A 109 15.36 -8.27 -14.97
N LYS A 110 16.45 -8.20 -14.18
CA LYS A 110 16.49 -8.84 -12.86
C LYS A 110 15.68 -8.01 -11.86
N VAL A 111 14.71 -8.63 -11.23
CA VAL A 111 13.90 -8.05 -10.14
C VAL A 111 14.09 -8.88 -8.88
N PRO A 112 14.23 -8.28 -7.70
CA PRO A 112 14.37 -9.03 -6.45
C PRO A 112 13.14 -9.90 -6.17
N MET A 113 13.36 -11.21 -6.04
CA MET A 113 12.30 -12.20 -5.81
C MET A 113 12.41 -12.85 -4.44
N THR A 114 13.62 -12.94 -3.88
CA THR A 114 13.90 -13.57 -2.59
C THR A 114 13.98 -12.54 -1.47
N ALA A 115 13.86 -13.01 -0.22
CA ALA A 115 14.03 -12.16 0.97
C ALA A 115 15.42 -11.50 0.98
N LYS A 116 16.47 -12.28 0.67
CA LYS A 116 17.85 -11.80 0.64
C LYS A 116 18.02 -10.69 -0.40
N GLU A 117 17.61 -10.92 -1.65
CA GLU A 117 17.71 -9.91 -2.72
C GLU A 117 16.90 -8.65 -2.39
N THR A 118 15.72 -8.81 -1.79
CA THR A 118 14.90 -7.67 -1.35
C THR A 118 15.61 -6.85 -0.28
N LEU A 119 16.18 -7.50 0.74
CA LEU A 119 16.91 -6.82 1.81
C LEU A 119 18.18 -6.13 1.30
N GLU A 120 18.96 -6.78 0.44
CA GLU A 120 20.13 -6.18 -0.21
C GLU A 120 19.74 -4.93 -1.01
N THR A 121 18.63 -5.00 -1.76
CA THR A 121 18.15 -3.85 -2.54
C THR A 121 17.65 -2.72 -1.66
N ILE A 122 16.98 -3.02 -0.53
CA ILE A 122 16.56 -2.02 0.45
C ILE A 122 17.80 -1.37 1.09
N TYR A 123 18.82 -2.15 1.41
CA TYR A 123 20.06 -1.63 1.98
C TYR A 123 20.80 -0.70 1.02
N GLU A 124 20.85 -1.06 -0.28
CA GLU A 124 21.54 -0.27 -1.31
C GLU A 124 20.75 0.97 -1.75
N LYS A 125 19.44 0.85 -1.93
CA LYS A 125 18.57 1.90 -2.50
C LYS A 125 17.73 2.65 -1.47
N GLY A 126 17.73 2.18 -0.23
CA GLY A 126 16.96 2.75 0.87
C GLY A 126 15.48 2.35 0.86
N PHE A 127 14.78 2.83 1.90
CA PHE A 127 13.36 2.55 2.13
C PHE A 127 12.42 2.91 0.97
N PRO A 128 12.68 3.97 0.17
CA PRO A 128 11.85 4.29 -1.00
C PRO A 128 11.72 3.14 -2.00
N TYR A 129 12.67 2.21 -2.04
CA TYR A 129 12.57 1.02 -2.90
C TYR A 129 11.34 0.15 -2.62
N LEU A 130 10.84 0.12 -1.39
CA LEU A 130 9.62 -0.63 -1.05
C LEU A 130 8.37 0.00 -1.70
N LEU A 131 8.47 1.27 -2.05
CA LEU A 131 7.37 2.07 -2.59
C LEU A 131 7.46 2.26 -4.12
N ILE A 132 8.60 1.93 -4.75
CA ILE A 132 8.85 2.04 -6.18
C ILE A 132 9.11 0.65 -6.77
#